data_77dd4a052124363f1c71190b1aca1df0
#
_entry.id   77dd4a052124363f1c71190b1aca1df0
#
_cell.length_a   1.000
_cell.length_b   1.000
_cell.length_c   1.000
_cell.angle_alpha   90.00
_cell.angle_beta   90.00
_cell.angle_gamma   90.00
#
_symmetry.space_group_name_H-M   'P 1'
#
loop_
_entity.id
_entity.type
_entity.pdbx_description
1 polymer ?
#
loop_
_entity_poly.entity_id
_entity_poly.type
_entity_poly.pdbx_seq_one_letter_code
_entity_poly.pdbx_strand_id
1 'polypeptide(L)'
;MTPQLVEEHGLSESEYEKILGILGREPTFTELGVFSAMWSEHCGYKNSKRLLRLLPTEAPWVIQGPGENAGVIDIGDGLALAFKIESHNHPSAVEPYQGAATGVGGILRDVFTMNARPIALLNSLRFGRPDHEKTRHLVDGVVAGIAGYGNCMGIPTVGGEVAFHPCYDGNILVNAMAVGTVPSDRIFRGVA
;
A
#
# COMPACT_ATOMS: atom_id res chain seq x y z
N MET A 1 6.07 20.63 -25.77
CA MET A 1 5.17 19.52 -25.36
C MET A 1 3.79 19.71 -25.98
N THR A 2 3.12 18.61 -26.41
CA THR A 2 1.76 18.72 -26.94
C THR A 2 0.74 18.50 -25.81
N PRO A 3 -0.45 19.14 -25.86
CA PRO A 3 -1.51 18.90 -24.88
C PRO A 3 -1.89 17.42 -24.73
N GLN A 4 -1.95 16.70 -25.87
CA GLN A 4 -2.23 15.27 -25.88
C GLN A 4 -1.18 14.46 -25.09
N LEU A 5 0.10 14.77 -25.24
CA LEU A 5 1.16 14.09 -24.50
C LEU A 5 1.07 14.33 -22.98
N VAL A 6 0.66 15.52 -22.58
CA VAL A 6 0.43 15.90 -21.18
C VAL A 6 -0.71 15.06 -20.59
N GLU A 7 -1.82 14.94 -21.34
CA GLU A 7 -2.97 14.12 -20.95
C GLU A 7 -2.63 12.62 -20.87
N GLU A 8 -1.88 12.09 -21.83
CA GLU A 8 -1.38 10.71 -21.83
C GLU A 8 -0.51 10.39 -20.60
N HIS A 9 0.14 11.42 -20.02
CA HIS A 9 0.88 11.31 -18.77
C HIS A 9 0.00 11.49 -17.52
N GLY A 10 -1.33 11.57 -17.67
CA GLY A 10 -2.27 11.72 -16.56
C GLY A 10 -2.17 13.06 -15.83
N LEU A 11 -1.65 14.09 -16.51
CA LEU A 11 -1.54 15.45 -15.99
C LEU A 11 -2.63 16.33 -16.58
N SER A 12 -3.27 17.13 -15.74
CA SER A 12 -4.21 18.16 -16.19
C SER A 12 -3.47 19.40 -16.71
N GLU A 13 -4.17 20.23 -17.47
CA GLU A 13 -3.63 21.50 -17.97
C GLU A 13 -3.12 22.40 -16.83
N SER A 14 -3.88 22.50 -15.74
CA SER A 14 -3.48 23.27 -14.55
C SER A 14 -2.26 22.71 -13.81
N GLU A 15 -2.03 21.39 -13.88
CA GLU A 15 -0.82 20.77 -13.36
C GLU A 15 0.37 21.07 -14.27
N TYR A 16 0.16 21.02 -15.58
CA TYR A 16 1.20 21.40 -16.55
C TYR A 16 1.64 22.85 -16.42
N GLU A 17 0.69 23.78 -16.26
CA GLU A 17 1.01 25.19 -15.97
C GLU A 17 1.88 25.36 -14.72
N LYS A 18 1.60 24.60 -13.66
CA LYS A 18 2.44 24.58 -12.44
C LYS A 18 3.84 24.06 -12.74
N ILE A 19 3.98 23.03 -13.57
CA ILE A 19 5.30 22.48 -13.96
C ILE A 19 6.09 23.56 -14.71
N LEU A 20 5.47 24.27 -15.64
CA LEU A 20 6.09 25.39 -16.34
C LEU A 20 6.56 26.49 -15.36
N GLY A 21 5.72 26.82 -14.38
CA GLY A 21 6.06 27.79 -13.32
C GLY A 21 7.21 27.36 -12.44
N ILE A 22 7.28 26.06 -12.08
CA ILE A 22 8.37 25.50 -11.26
C ILE A 22 9.70 25.48 -12.02
N LEU A 23 9.67 25.04 -13.28
CA LEU A 23 10.88 24.89 -14.09
C LEU A 23 11.34 26.20 -14.76
N GLY A 24 10.45 27.17 -14.93
CA GLY A 24 10.69 28.39 -15.72
C GLY A 24 10.89 28.12 -17.22
N ARG A 25 10.60 26.91 -17.69
CA ARG A 25 10.74 26.44 -19.08
C ARG A 25 9.87 25.23 -19.32
N GLU A 26 9.75 24.79 -20.57
CA GLU A 26 9.14 23.50 -20.87
C GLU A 26 9.95 22.34 -20.28
N PRO A 27 9.26 21.33 -19.71
CA PRO A 27 9.91 20.11 -19.27
C PRO A 27 10.44 19.32 -20.48
N THR A 28 11.51 18.57 -20.27
CA THR A 28 11.90 17.48 -21.18
C THR A 28 10.89 16.32 -21.04
N PHE A 29 10.91 15.37 -21.97
CA PHE A 29 10.06 14.18 -21.89
C PHE A 29 10.27 13.39 -20.59
N THR A 30 11.53 13.25 -20.16
CA THR A 30 11.86 12.56 -18.91
C THR A 30 11.33 13.30 -17.68
N GLU A 31 11.49 14.63 -17.65
CA GLU A 31 10.96 15.45 -16.54
C GLU A 31 9.43 15.38 -16.49
N LEU A 32 8.74 15.40 -17.63
CA LEU A 32 7.29 15.21 -17.68
C LEU A 32 6.89 13.86 -17.07
N GLY A 33 7.62 12.78 -17.40
CA GLY A 33 7.41 11.46 -16.82
C GLY A 33 7.66 11.42 -15.30
N VAL A 34 8.67 12.13 -14.80
CA VAL A 34 8.92 12.27 -13.35
C VAL A 34 7.76 12.98 -12.65
N PHE A 35 7.29 14.12 -13.20
CA PHE A 35 6.13 14.82 -12.64
C PHE A 35 4.88 13.95 -12.69
N SER A 36 4.62 13.24 -13.81
CA SER A 36 3.52 12.30 -13.96
C SER A 36 3.53 11.24 -12.84
N ALA A 37 4.66 10.60 -12.62
CA ALA A 37 4.81 9.58 -11.59
C ALA A 37 4.64 10.16 -10.17
N MET A 38 5.36 11.23 -9.84
CA MET A 38 5.35 11.83 -8.49
C MET A 38 4.03 12.50 -8.12
N TRP A 39 3.30 13.02 -9.10
CA TRP A 39 1.99 13.66 -8.91
C TRP A 39 0.82 12.72 -9.17
N SER A 40 1.09 11.44 -9.42
CA SER A 40 0.03 10.43 -9.54
C SER A 40 -0.73 10.22 -8.22
N GLU A 41 -1.90 9.60 -8.29
CA GLU A 41 -2.63 9.19 -7.09
C GLU A 41 -1.82 8.24 -6.22
N HIS A 42 -1.03 7.37 -6.83
CA HIS A 42 -0.20 6.38 -6.13
C HIS A 42 0.90 7.02 -5.28
N CYS A 43 1.65 7.97 -5.83
CA CYS A 43 2.76 8.62 -5.11
C CYS A 43 2.34 9.88 -4.37
N GLY A 44 1.48 10.69 -4.99
CA GLY A 44 1.12 12.03 -4.49
C GLY A 44 -0.21 12.09 -3.74
N TYR A 45 -1.03 11.02 -3.80
CA TYR A 45 -2.38 11.00 -3.21
C TYR A 45 -3.22 12.20 -3.65
N LYS A 46 -3.09 12.65 -4.91
CA LYS A 46 -3.63 13.93 -5.37
C LYS A 46 -5.16 14.07 -5.21
N ASN A 47 -5.89 12.97 -5.30
CA ASN A 47 -7.34 12.95 -5.11
C ASN A 47 -7.74 12.53 -3.70
N SER A 48 -7.09 11.50 -3.13
CA SER A 48 -7.46 10.90 -1.85
C SER A 48 -6.92 11.64 -0.62
N LYS A 49 -5.81 12.39 -0.75
CA LYS A 49 -5.16 13.08 0.39
C LYS A 49 -6.12 13.93 1.21
N ARG A 50 -7.07 14.60 0.55
CA ARG A 50 -8.08 15.42 1.23
C ARG A 50 -9.00 14.58 2.12
N LEU A 51 -9.37 13.38 1.67
CA LEU A 51 -10.22 12.45 2.42
C LEU A 51 -9.44 11.74 3.52
N LEU A 52 -8.20 11.35 3.25
CA LEU A 52 -7.32 10.72 4.24
C LEU A 52 -7.09 11.61 5.46
N ARG A 53 -7.04 12.94 5.27
CA ARG A 53 -6.91 13.92 6.38
C ARG A 53 -8.12 13.97 7.32
N LEU A 54 -9.26 13.38 6.94
CA LEU A 54 -10.44 13.27 7.80
C LEU A 54 -10.35 12.10 8.79
N LEU A 55 -9.42 11.16 8.56
CA LEU A 55 -9.21 10.04 9.46
C LEU A 55 -8.48 10.52 10.71
N PRO A 56 -8.90 10.07 11.91
CA PRO A 56 -8.22 10.43 13.15
C PRO A 56 -6.83 9.80 13.19
N THR A 57 -5.83 10.62 13.40
CA THR A 57 -4.42 10.21 13.44
C THR A 57 -3.74 10.56 14.77
N GLU A 58 -4.47 11.22 15.68
CA GLU A 58 -3.98 11.66 16.96
C GLU A 58 -4.83 11.08 18.10
N ALA A 59 -4.18 10.46 19.07
CA ALA A 59 -4.79 9.97 20.30
C ALA A 59 -3.68 9.77 21.35
N PRO A 60 -4.01 9.71 22.67
CA PRO A 60 -3.00 9.55 23.73
C PRO A 60 -2.10 8.32 23.58
N TRP A 61 -2.59 7.28 22.93
CA TRP A 61 -1.87 6.04 22.66
C TRP A 61 -1.14 6.00 21.31
N VAL A 62 -1.25 7.01 20.46
CA VAL A 62 -0.52 7.06 19.18
C VAL A 62 0.89 7.54 19.42
N ILE A 63 1.87 6.67 19.19
CA ILE A 63 3.29 6.97 19.27
C ILE A 63 3.81 7.51 17.94
N GLN A 64 3.35 6.90 16.84
CA GLN A 64 3.71 7.28 15.47
C GLN A 64 2.47 7.30 14.59
N GLY A 65 2.10 8.50 14.15
CA GLY A 65 1.09 8.73 13.12
C GLY A 65 1.68 8.70 11.70
N PRO A 66 0.97 9.27 10.70
CA PRO A 66 1.45 9.35 9.32
C PRO A 66 2.82 10.05 9.20
N GLY A 67 3.67 9.55 8.28
CA GLY A 67 4.99 10.11 7.99
C GLY A 67 6.14 9.12 8.09
N GLU A 68 5.88 7.94 8.67
CA GLU A 68 6.81 6.82 8.71
C GLU A 68 6.24 5.59 7.98
N ASN A 69 7.01 4.51 7.89
CA ASN A 69 6.64 3.32 7.14
C ASN A 69 5.45 2.57 7.75
N ALA A 70 5.26 2.64 9.06
CA ALA A 70 4.15 2.01 9.76
C ALA A 70 3.59 2.93 10.86
N GLY A 71 2.32 2.75 11.20
CA GLY A 71 1.72 3.33 12.39
C GLY A 71 2.16 2.59 13.65
N VAL A 72 2.33 3.31 14.76
CA VAL A 72 2.71 2.69 16.05
C VAL A 72 1.82 3.23 17.16
N ILE A 73 1.27 2.31 17.95
CA ILE A 73 0.46 2.64 19.13
C ILE A 73 1.02 1.99 20.39
N ASP A 74 0.86 2.69 21.50
CA ASP A 74 1.16 2.15 22.83
C ASP A 74 0.08 1.14 23.24
N ILE A 75 0.50 -0.03 23.71
CA ILE A 75 -0.39 -1.08 24.19
C ILE A 75 -0.20 -1.35 25.70
N GLY A 76 0.58 -0.52 26.39
CA GLY A 76 0.89 -0.65 27.80
C GLY A 76 2.12 -1.51 28.08
N ASP A 77 2.50 -1.59 29.35
CA ASP A 77 3.62 -2.40 29.85
C ASP A 77 4.98 -2.17 29.12
N GLY A 78 5.18 -0.95 28.59
CA GLY A 78 6.40 -0.60 27.83
C GLY A 78 6.47 -1.22 26.44
N LEU A 79 5.35 -1.73 25.92
CA LEU A 79 5.24 -2.32 24.60
C LEU A 79 4.43 -1.43 23.64
N ALA A 80 4.84 -1.44 22.41
CA ALA A 80 4.12 -0.79 21.30
C ALA A 80 3.80 -1.81 20.18
N LEU A 81 2.72 -1.53 19.47
CA LEU A 81 2.27 -2.29 18.32
C LEU A 81 2.52 -1.46 17.06
N ALA A 82 3.37 -1.95 16.18
CA ALA A 82 3.54 -1.41 14.83
C ALA A 82 2.67 -2.17 13.84
N PHE A 83 1.99 -1.46 12.95
CA PHE A 83 1.12 -2.08 11.95
C PHE A 83 1.08 -1.28 10.66
N LYS A 84 0.91 -2.01 9.57
CA LYS A 84 0.76 -1.46 8.22
C LYS A 84 -0.24 -2.30 7.44
N ILE A 85 -1.09 -1.63 6.67
CA ILE A 85 -1.92 -2.26 5.65
C ILE A 85 -1.61 -1.62 4.30
N GLU A 86 -1.52 -2.42 3.26
CA GLU A 86 -1.28 -1.96 1.91
C GLU A 86 -2.08 -2.76 0.90
N SER A 87 -2.53 -2.08 -0.16
CA SER A 87 -3.22 -2.70 -1.29
C SER A 87 -2.21 -3.12 -2.36
N HIS A 88 -2.28 -4.36 -2.80
CA HIS A 88 -1.45 -4.92 -3.88
C HIS A 88 -2.33 -5.51 -4.98
N ASN A 89 -3.30 -4.71 -5.46
CA ASN A 89 -4.40 -5.17 -6.30
C ASN A 89 -3.97 -5.47 -7.73
N HIS A 90 -3.40 -4.48 -8.42
CA HIS A 90 -3.02 -4.58 -9.83
C HIS A 90 -1.99 -5.68 -10.11
N PRO A 91 -0.88 -5.75 -9.36
CA PRO A 91 0.08 -6.84 -9.51
C PRO A 91 -0.56 -8.22 -9.30
N SER A 92 -1.47 -8.35 -8.33
CA SER A 92 -2.15 -9.60 -8.03
C SER A 92 -3.20 -9.99 -9.08
N ALA A 93 -3.80 -9.03 -9.78
CA ALA A 93 -4.71 -9.31 -10.88
C ALA A 93 -3.98 -9.83 -12.13
N VAL A 94 -2.69 -9.47 -12.30
CA VAL A 94 -1.84 -9.89 -13.42
C VAL A 94 -1.10 -11.19 -13.10
N GLU A 95 -0.40 -11.22 -11.97
CA GLU A 95 0.37 -12.34 -11.44
C GLU A 95 0.01 -12.61 -9.98
N PRO A 96 -1.05 -13.39 -9.73
CA PRO A 96 -1.65 -13.46 -8.39
C PRO A 96 -0.70 -13.98 -7.32
N TYR A 97 0.15 -14.96 -7.63
CA TYR A 97 1.13 -15.45 -6.67
C TYR A 97 2.18 -14.39 -6.33
N GLN A 98 2.84 -13.84 -7.32
CA GLN A 98 3.93 -12.88 -7.14
C GLN A 98 3.42 -11.55 -6.60
N GLY A 99 2.25 -11.10 -7.08
CA GLY A 99 1.61 -9.89 -6.61
C GLY A 99 1.25 -9.94 -5.14
N ALA A 100 0.61 -11.02 -4.70
CA ALA A 100 0.23 -11.20 -3.30
C ALA A 100 1.44 -11.46 -2.38
N ALA A 101 2.42 -12.24 -2.84
CA ALA A 101 3.67 -12.46 -2.11
C ALA A 101 4.42 -11.14 -1.88
N THR A 102 4.52 -10.30 -2.91
CA THR A 102 5.15 -8.97 -2.80
C THR A 102 4.38 -8.05 -1.86
N GLY A 103 3.04 -8.10 -1.89
CA GLY A 103 2.19 -7.38 -0.95
C GLY A 103 2.52 -7.70 0.50
N VAL A 104 2.59 -8.99 0.84
CA VAL A 104 2.99 -9.45 2.19
C VAL A 104 4.43 -9.03 2.51
N GLY A 105 5.36 -9.21 1.59
CA GLY A 105 6.77 -8.86 1.78
C GLY A 105 6.98 -7.36 2.02
N GLY A 106 6.26 -6.50 1.30
CA GLY A 106 6.32 -5.05 1.45
C GLY A 106 5.92 -4.59 2.85
N ILE A 107 4.76 -5.03 3.33
CA ILE A 107 4.27 -4.63 4.67
C ILE A 107 5.10 -5.22 5.82
N LEU A 108 5.67 -6.40 5.64
CA LEU A 108 6.60 -6.95 6.63
C LEU A 108 7.87 -6.10 6.73
N ARG A 109 8.41 -5.64 5.59
CA ARG A 109 9.54 -4.69 5.58
C ARG A 109 9.21 -3.41 6.33
N ASP A 110 8.04 -2.82 6.11
CA ASP A 110 7.62 -1.60 6.77
C ASP A 110 7.58 -1.76 8.28
N VAL A 111 7.05 -2.89 8.78
CA VAL A 111 7.05 -3.20 10.21
C VAL A 111 8.48 -3.41 10.74
N PHE A 112 9.35 -4.12 9.99
CA PHE A 112 10.75 -4.30 10.38
C PHE A 112 11.53 -2.99 10.44
N THR A 113 11.26 -2.03 9.54
CA THR A 113 11.95 -0.74 9.54
C THR A 113 11.66 0.10 10.78
N MET A 114 10.56 -0.18 11.48
CA MET A 114 10.22 0.43 12.77
C MET A 114 10.91 -0.27 13.96
N ASN A 115 11.81 -1.21 13.70
CA ASN A 115 12.41 -2.11 14.70
C ASN A 115 11.40 -3.03 15.38
N ALA A 116 10.23 -3.19 14.80
CA ALA A 116 9.20 -4.07 15.32
C ALA A 116 9.35 -5.49 14.76
N ARG A 117 9.15 -6.50 15.59
CA ARG A 117 9.12 -7.90 15.14
C ARG A 117 7.71 -8.26 14.69
N PRO A 118 7.51 -8.58 13.40
CA PRO A 118 6.21 -9.05 12.94
C PRO A 118 5.78 -10.33 13.66
N ILE A 119 4.52 -10.38 14.05
CA ILE A 119 3.92 -11.51 14.80
C ILE A 119 2.68 -12.06 14.15
N ALA A 120 2.02 -11.28 13.30
CA ALA A 120 0.76 -11.68 12.65
C ALA A 120 0.57 -11.01 11.31
N LEU A 121 -0.09 -11.72 10.40
CA LEU A 121 -0.64 -11.22 9.15
C LEU A 121 -2.17 -11.30 9.18
N LEU A 122 -2.81 -10.33 8.53
CA LEU A 122 -4.24 -10.29 8.27
C LEU A 122 -4.45 -9.85 6.82
N ASN A 123 -5.56 -10.28 6.22
CA ASN A 123 -5.82 -9.92 4.82
C ASN A 123 -7.28 -9.51 4.63
N SER A 124 -7.53 -8.55 3.74
CA SER A 124 -8.87 -8.22 3.27
C SER A 124 -8.87 -8.43 1.75
N LEU A 125 -9.54 -9.51 1.31
CA LEU A 125 -9.52 -9.99 -0.06
C LEU A 125 -10.88 -9.83 -0.72
N ARG A 126 -10.89 -9.35 -1.95
CA ARG A 126 -12.11 -9.23 -2.76
C ARG A 126 -11.87 -9.87 -4.11
N PHE A 127 -12.73 -10.79 -4.47
CA PHE A 127 -12.70 -11.52 -5.73
C PHE A 127 -14.00 -11.36 -6.51
N GLY A 128 -13.95 -11.61 -7.80
CA GLY A 128 -15.12 -11.69 -8.66
C GLY A 128 -16.03 -12.83 -8.31
N ARG A 129 -17.11 -13.00 -9.08
CA ARG A 129 -18.05 -14.11 -8.88
C ARG A 129 -17.32 -15.46 -8.87
N PRO A 130 -17.73 -16.41 -8.03
CA PRO A 130 -17.11 -17.74 -7.99
C PRO A 130 -17.15 -18.50 -9.33
N ASP A 131 -18.15 -18.22 -10.18
CA ASP A 131 -18.35 -18.81 -11.49
C ASP A 131 -17.65 -18.05 -12.64
N HIS A 132 -17.01 -16.92 -12.36
CA HIS A 132 -16.23 -16.19 -13.36
C HIS A 132 -14.93 -16.96 -13.69
N GLU A 133 -14.61 -17.06 -14.96
CA GLU A 133 -13.52 -17.89 -15.50
C GLU A 133 -12.14 -17.74 -14.83
N LYS A 134 -11.82 -16.52 -14.38
CA LYS A 134 -10.53 -16.19 -13.76
C LYS A 134 -10.51 -16.33 -12.25
N THR A 135 -11.67 -16.32 -11.58
CA THR A 135 -11.73 -16.20 -10.12
C THR A 135 -10.98 -17.31 -9.43
N ARG A 136 -11.14 -18.57 -9.87
CA ARG A 136 -10.42 -19.69 -9.25
C ARG A 136 -8.90 -19.52 -9.33
N HIS A 137 -8.37 -19.19 -10.51
CA HIS A 137 -6.93 -18.96 -10.70
C HIS A 137 -6.42 -17.83 -9.81
N LEU A 138 -7.18 -16.73 -9.71
CA LEU A 138 -6.81 -15.58 -8.89
C LEU A 138 -6.82 -15.92 -7.39
N VAL A 139 -7.83 -16.64 -6.91
CA VAL A 139 -7.91 -17.09 -5.50
C VAL A 139 -6.75 -18.02 -5.17
N ASP A 140 -6.54 -19.04 -5.98
CA ASP A 140 -5.49 -20.06 -5.77
C ASP A 140 -4.09 -19.39 -5.73
N GLY A 141 -3.82 -18.49 -6.68
CA GLY A 141 -2.55 -17.78 -6.74
C GLY A 141 -2.34 -16.79 -5.60
N VAL A 142 -3.35 -15.99 -5.25
CA VAL A 142 -3.25 -15.02 -4.14
C VAL A 142 -3.02 -15.73 -2.81
N VAL A 143 -3.81 -16.78 -2.52
CA VAL A 143 -3.66 -17.56 -1.28
C VAL A 143 -2.30 -18.23 -1.20
N ALA A 144 -1.84 -18.81 -2.30
CA ALA A 144 -0.51 -19.43 -2.38
C ALA A 144 0.62 -18.41 -2.20
N GLY A 145 0.49 -17.20 -2.77
CA GLY A 145 1.46 -16.11 -2.62
C GLY A 145 1.57 -15.60 -1.19
N ILE A 146 0.43 -15.34 -0.54
CA ILE A 146 0.37 -14.96 0.88
C ILE A 146 1.01 -16.04 1.76
N ALA A 147 0.62 -17.29 1.54
CA ALA A 147 1.16 -18.43 2.29
C ALA A 147 2.64 -18.63 2.06
N GLY A 148 3.10 -18.53 0.80
CA GLY A 148 4.51 -18.69 0.44
C GLY A 148 5.42 -17.72 1.19
N TYR A 149 5.08 -16.43 1.18
CA TYR A 149 5.89 -15.43 1.89
C TYR A 149 5.76 -15.53 3.41
N GLY A 150 4.54 -15.68 3.93
CA GLY A 150 4.28 -15.84 5.36
C GLY A 150 5.00 -17.05 5.97
N ASN A 151 4.99 -18.17 5.28
CA ASN A 151 5.69 -19.40 5.70
C ASN A 151 7.22 -19.22 5.72
N CYS A 152 7.80 -18.56 4.69
CA CYS A 152 9.24 -18.28 4.66
C CYS A 152 9.67 -17.41 5.84
N MET A 153 8.84 -16.47 6.27
CA MET A 153 9.10 -15.58 7.39
C MET A 153 8.71 -16.19 8.75
N GLY A 154 7.97 -17.28 8.76
CA GLY A 154 7.45 -17.91 9.96
C GLY A 154 6.37 -17.09 10.67
N ILE A 155 5.58 -16.29 9.93
CA ILE A 155 4.57 -15.40 10.47
C ILE A 155 3.18 -15.91 10.06
N PRO A 156 2.31 -16.25 11.02
CA PRO A 156 0.99 -16.78 10.70
C PRO A 156 0.02 -15.71 10.19
N THR A 157 -0.86 -16.09 9.25
CA THR A 157 -2.08 -15.34 8.97
C THR A 157 -3.13 -15.74 10.00
N VAL A 158 -3.52 -14.80 10.85
CA VAL A 158 -4.38 -15.06 12.01
C VAL A 158 -5.82 -14.60 11.82
N GLY A 159 -6.10 -13.85 10.76
CA GLY A 159 -7.44 -13.31 10.52
C GLY A 159 -7.56 -12.57 9.20
N GLY A 160 -8.71 -11.96 9.02
CA GLY A 160 -9.05 -11.19 7.82
C GLY A 160 -10.45 -11.54 7.31
N GLU A 161 -10.70 -11.18 6.07
CA GLU A 161 -11.97 -11.41 5.41
C GLU A 161 -11.79 -11.72 3.93
N VAL A 162 -12.70 -12.49 3.36
CA VAL A 162 -12.80 -12.76 1.93
C VAL A 162 -14.23 -12.49 1.49
N ALA A 163 -14.41 -11.72 0.43
CA ALA A 163 -15.73 -11.50 -0.17
C ALA A 163 -15.69 -11.66 -1.68
N PHE A 164 -16.82 -12.07 -2.25
CA PHE A 164 -17.02 -12.28 -3.68
C PHE A 164 -18.13 -11.34 -4.16
N HIS A 165 -17.86 -10.58 -5.22
CA HIS A 165 -18.87 -9.70 -5.81
C HIS A 165 -18.56 -9.45 -7.29
N PRO A 166 -19.57 -9.34 -8.17
CA PRO A 166 -19.38 -9.14 -9.61
C PRO A 166 -18.49 -7.93 -9.99
N CYS A 167 -18.48 -6.85 -9.19
CA CYS A 167 -17.66 -5.68 -9.48
C CYS A 167 -16.14 -5.95 -9.43
N TYR A 168 -15.74 -7.09 -8.90
CA TYR A 168 -14.34 -7.53 -8.85
C TYR A 168 -13.99 -8.59 -9.90
N ASP A 169 -14.88 -8.87 -10.87
CA ASP A 169 -14.60 -9.79 -11.97
C ASP A 169 -13.35 -9.31 -12.75
N GLY A 170 -12.27 -10.06 -12.64
CA GLY A 170 -10.98 -9.74 -13.29
C GLY A 170 -10.16 -8.58 -12.71
N ASN A 171 -10.69 -7.85 -11.71
CA ASN A 171 -9.97 -6.77 -11.03
C ASN A 171 -10.14 -6.88 -9.51
N ILE A 172 -9.38 -7.77 -8.92
CA ILE A 172 -9.44 -8.16 -7.52
C ILE A 172 -8.84 -7.11 -6.57
N LEU A 173 -9.21 -7.17 -5.29
CA LEU A 173 -8.53 -6.42 -4.24
C LEU A 173 -7.76 -7.37 -3.33
N VAL A 174 -6.49 -7.08 -3.15
CA VAL A 174 -5.60 -7.79 -2.22
C VAL A 174 -5.02 -6.76 -1.26
N ASN A 175 -5.58 -6.71 -0.06
CA ASN A 175 -5.07 -5.85 1.00
C ASN A 175 -4.41 -6.75 2.04
N ALA A 176 -3.12 -6.55 2.24
CA ALA A 176 -2.33 -7.27 3.21
C ALA A 176 -1.99 -6.37 4.40
N MET A 177 -2.10 -6.89 5.61
CA MET A 177 -1.75 -6.21 6.84
C MET A 177 -0.74 -7.03 7.62
N ALA A 178 0.29 -6.37 8.15
CA ALA A 178 1.23 -6.94 9.11
C ALA A 178 1.13 -6.19 10.43
N VAL A 179 1.30 -6.94 11.51
CA VAL A 179 1.35 -6.44 12.88
C VAL A 179 2.61 -6.96 13.52
N GLY A 180 3.32 -6.08 14.23
CA GLY A 180 4.53 -6.42 14.97
C GLY A 180 4.59 -5.73 16.32
N THR A 181 5.42 -6.23 17.20
CA THR A 181 5.65 -5.66 18.54
C THR A 181 7.06 -5.10 18.67
N VAL A 182 7.19 -4.04 19.45
CA VAL A 182 8.48 -3.39 19.75
C VAL A 182 8.42 -2.78 21.14
N PRO A 183 9.53 -2.75 21.92
CA PRO A 183 9.61 -1.89 23.11
C PRO A 183 9.36 -0.43 22.74
N SER A 184 8.51 0.26 23.49
CA SER A 184 8.08 1.63 23.17
C SER A 184 9.21 2.66 23.11
N ASP A 185 10.35 2.37 23.77
CA ASP A 185 11.58 3.17 23.79
C ASP A 185 12.58 2.82 22.68
N ARG A 186 12.27 1.84 21.80
CA ARG A 186 13.19 1.32 20.77
C ARG A 186 12.66 1.42 19.36
N ILE A 187 11.72 2.30 19.12
CA ILE A 187 11.15 2.52 17.79
C ILE A 187 12.17 3.26 16.92
N PHE A 188 12.44 2.72 15.72
CA PHE A 188 13.27 3.40 14.74
C PHE A 188 12.41 4.36 13.91
N ARG A 189 13.04 5.48 13.52
CA ARG A 189 12.45 6.49 12.65
C ARG A 189 13.41 6.81 11.52
N GLY A 190 12.86 7.15 10.35
CA GLY A 190 13.64 7.52 9.17
C GLY A 190 14.20 8.94 9.25
N VAL A 191 14.83 9.31 10.37
CA VAL A 191 15.48 10.61 10.58
C VAL A 191 16.97 10.44 10.35
N ALA A 192 17.53 11.28 9.46
CA ALA A 192 18.97 11.37 9.23
C ALA A 192 19.61 12.39 10.17
#